data_a25ea747ccfb803463b0bef3479f9e31
#
_entry.id   a25ea747ccfb803463b0bef3479f9e31
#
_cell.length_a   1.000
_cell.length_b   1.000
_cell.length_c   1.000
_cell.angle_alpha   90.00
_cell.angle_beta   90.00
_cell.angle_gamma   90.00
#
_symmetry.space_group_name_H-M   'P 1'
#
loop_
_entity.id
_entity.type
_entity.pdbx_description
1 polymer ?
#
loop_
_entity_poly.entity_id
_entity_poly.type
_entity_poly.pdbx_seq_one_letter_code
_entity_poly.pdbx_strand_id
1 'polypeptide(L)'
;QTAKQGFVKPEVWNVGIPFENAKLPHANLVQNFVNAILDGEPLIAPGAEGIHSVELANVMVYSSLLGETVALPMDGGAWEKRLNQLIAGSKLEKKVMPVEATDIASSFRR
;
A
#
# COMPACT_ATOMS: atom_id res chain seq x y z
N GLN A 1 19.74 -25.72 8.43
CA GLN A 1 20.06 -25.52 6.98
C GLN A 1 21.01 -26.61 6.55
N THR A 2 20.55 -27.48 5.65
CA THR A 2 21.29 -28.66 5.20
C THR A 2 21.85 -28.52 3.77
N ALA A 3 21.97 -27.28 3.26
CA ALA A 3 22.55 -27.07 1.96
C ALA A 3 24.05 -27.31 1.99
N LYS A 4 24.48 -28.37 1.33
CA LYS A 4 25.89 -28.74 1.20
C LYS A 4 26.66 -27.97 0.14
N GLN A 5 26.00 -27.09 -0.61
CA GLN A 5 26.57 -26.23 -1.67
C GLN A 5 25.93 -24.82 -1.59
N GLY A 6 26.74 -23.79 -1.82
CA GLY A 6 26.37 -22.39 -1.60
C GLY A 6 25.25 -21.80 -2.50
N PHE A 7 24.78 -22.54 -3.52
CA PHE A 7 23.76 -22.07 -4.48
C PHE A 7 22.70 -23.13 -4.81
N VAL A 8 22.38 -24.00 -3.86
CA VAL A 8 21.31 -24.99 -4.05
C VAL A 8 19.97 -24.30 -3.84
N LYS A 9 19.06 -24.41 -4.83
CA LYS A 9 17.68 -23.96 -4.65
C LYS A 9 17.03 -24.77 -3.53
N PRO A 10 16.33 -24.11 -2.58
CA PRO A 10 15.56 -24.81 -1.56
C PRO A 10 14.45 -25.65 -2.21
N GLU A 11 14.02 -26.71 -1.53
CA GLU A 11 12.80 -27.42 -1.93
C GLU A 11 11.63 -26.45 -1.93
N VAL A 12 10.92 -26.39 -3.04
CA VAL A 12 9.78 -25.51 -3.24
C VAL A 12 8.54 -26.36 -3.45
N TRP A 13 7.53 -26.09 -2.65
CA TRP A 13 6.21 -26.66 -2.86
C TRP A 13 5.42 -25.80 -3.82
N ASN A 14 5.03 -26.36 -4.96
CA ASN A 14 4.09 -25.72 -5.88
C ASN A 14 2.68 -26.12 -5.48
N VAL A 15 1.95 -25.21 -4.83
CA VAL A 15 0.56 -25.42 -4.45
C VAL A 15 -0.32 -24.65 -5.41
N GLY A 16 -1.08 -25.38 -6.24
CA GLY A 16 -2.13 -24.79 -7.08
C GLY A 16 -3.41 -24.62 -6.25
N ILE A 17 -3.79 -23.37 -5.97
CA ILE A 17 -5.08 -23.08 -5.35
C ILE A 17 -6.08 -22.78 -6.46
N PRO A 18 -7.07 -23.67 -6.70
CA PRO A 18 -8.10 -23.37 -7.68
C PRO A 18 -8.97 -22.23 -7.16
N PHE A 19 -9.04 -21.15 -7.90
CA PHE A 19 -9.96 -20.05 -7.64
C PHE A 19 -10.64 -19.64 -8.92
N GLU A 20 -11.90 -19.26 -8.81
CA GLU A 20 -12.61 -18.67 -9.94
C GLU A 20 -12.04 -17.29 -10.23
N ASN A 21 -11.50 -17.13 -11.42
CA ASN A 21 -10.95 -15.86 -11.88
C ASN A 21 -12.08 -14.85 -12.07
N ALA A 22 -12.31 -14.00 -11.09
CA ALA A 22 -13.20 -12.86 -11.25
C ALA A 22 -12.60 -11.95 -12.33
N LYS A 23 -13.19 -11.94 -13.50
CA LYS A 23 -12.68 -11.27 -14.71
C LYS A 23 -12.48 -9.76 -14.55
N LEU A 24 -13.06 -9.13 -13.52
CA LEU A 24 -12.95 -7.70 -13.27
C LEU A 24 -13.00 -7.39 -11.75
N PRO A 25 -11.95 -7.60 -11.01
CA PRO A 25 -11.97 -7.38 -9.55
C PRO A 25 -12.31 -5.93 -9.17
N HIS A 26 -11.85 -4.94 -9.95
CA HIS A 26 -12.19 -3.53 -9.71
C HIS A 26 -13.67 -3.22 -9.98
N ALA A 27 -14.27 -3.82 -11.01
CA ALA A 27 -15.69 -3.66 -11.27
C ALA A 27 -16.54 -4.22 -10.13
N ASN A 28 -16.14 -5.34 -9.53
CA ASN A 28 -16.85 -5.92 -8.39
C ASN A 28 -16.78 -5.01 -7.15
N LEU A 29 -15.63 -4.38 -6.90
CA LEU A 29 -15.49 -3.41 -5.80
C LEU A 29 -16.38 -2.17 -6.01
N VAL A 30 -16.41 -1.64 -7.23
CA VAL A 30 -17.26 -0.49 -7.56
C VAL A 30 -18.73 -0.88 -7.45
N GLN A 31 -19.14 -2.06 -7.94
CA GLN A 31 -20.51 -2.54 -7.82
C GLN A 31 -20.91 -2.74 -6.36
N ASN A 32 -20.05 -3.34 -5.53
CA ASN A 32 -20.31 -3.48 -4.10
C ASN A 32 -20.45 -2.12 -3.41
N PHE A 33 -19.65 -1.13 -3.78
CA PHE A 33 -19.78 0.23 -3.25
C PHE A 33 -21.13 0.85 -3.61
N VAL A 34 -21.59 0.66 -4.84
CA VAL A 34 -22.93 1.11 -5.28
C VAL A 34 -24.03 0.41 -4.51
N ASN A 35 -23.94 -0.93 -4.36
CA ASN A 35 -24.92 -1.71 -3.60
C ASN A 35 -24.93 -1.32 -2.12
N ALA A 36 -23.78 -1.01 -1.54
CA ALA A 36 -23.69 -0.53 -0.15
C ALA A 36 -24.46 0.79 0.04
N ILE A 37 -24.42 1.67 -0.96
CA ILE A 37 -25.17 2.95 -0.91
C ILE A 37 -26.67 2.73 -1.11
N LEU A 38 -27.07 1.90 -2.07
CA LEU A 38 -28.46 1.71 -2.47
C LEU A 38 -29.22 0.74 -1.57
N ASP A 39 -28.57 -0.36 -1.21
CA ASP A 39 -29.18 -1.52 -0.59
C ASP A 39 -28.67 -1.81 0.83
N GLY A 40 -27.66 -1.06 1.30
CA GLY A 40 -27.08 -1.24 2.62
C GLY A 40 -26.20 -2.49 2.74
N GLU A 41 -25.69 -3.03 1.63
CA GLU A 41 -24.78 -4.16 1.66
C GLU A 41 -23.47 -3.81 2.38
N PRO A 42 -22.85 -4.77 3.10
CA PRO A 42 -21.55 -4.53 3.72
C PRO A 42 -20.47 -4.31 2.65
N LEU A 43 -19.58 -3.36 2.92
CA LEU A 43 -18.43 -3.10 2.04
C LEU A 43 -17.44 -4.25 2.10
N ILE A 44 -16.98 -4.74 0.95
CA ILE A 44 -15.90 -5.73 0.82
C ILE A 44 -14.57 -5.11 1.26
N ALA A 45 -14.36 -3.82 0.98
CA ALA A 45 -13.16 -3.08 1.34
C ALA A 45 -13.55 -1.76 2.04
N PRO A 46 -13.85 -1.77 3.34
CA PRO A 46 -14.14 -0.56 4.10
C PRO A 46 -12.92 0.37 4.12
N GLY A 47 -13.14 1.66 3.91
CA GLY A 47 -12.05 2.65 3.92
C GLY A 47 -11.24 2.67 5.23
N ALA A 48 -11.86 2.29 6.36
CA ALA A 48 -11.19 2.20 7.64
C ALA A 48 -10.05 1.15 7.66
N GLU A 49 -10.14 0.08 6.86
CA GLU A 49 -9.06 -0.92 6.76
C GLU A 49 -7.80 -0.37 6.09
N GLY A 50 -7.94 0.67 5.29
CA GLY A 50 -6.81 1.35 4.65
C GLY A 50 -5.80 1.93 5.64
N ILE A 51 -6.22 2.22 6.88
CA ILE A 51 -5.34 2.76 7.92
C ILE A 51 -4.19 1.79 8.25
N HIS A 52 -4.44 0.48 8.21
CA HIS A 52 -3.42 -0.52 8.53
C HIS A 52 -2.27 -0.52 7.52
N SER A 53 -2.58 -0.32 6.24
CA SER A 53 -1.56 -0.22 5.20
C SER A 53 -0.72 1.05 5.34
N VAL A 54 -1.35 2.17 5.67
CA VAL A 54 -0.67 3.45 5.91
C VAL A 54 0.18 3.37 7.16
N GLU A 55 -0.35 2.81 8.24
CA GLU A 55 0.39 2.60 9.49
C GLU A 55 1.62 1.73 9.27
N LEU A 56 1.48 0.61 8.57
CA LEU A 56 2.60 -0.28 8.27
C LEU A 56 3.70 0.43 7.46
N ALA A 57 3.33 1.21 6.45
CA ALA A 57 4.28 1.98 5.66
C ALA A 57 5.00 3.02 6.53
N ASN A 58 4.28 3.73 7.37
CA ASN A 58 4.84 4.74 8.28
C ASN A 58 5.77 4.10 9.33
N VAL A 59 5.39 2.95 9.90
CA VAL A 59 6.22 2.20 10.85
C VAL A 59 7.54 1.78 10.23
N MET A 60 7.54 1.27 8.99
CA MET A 60 8.78 0.90 8.29
C MET A 60 9.72 2.09 8.12
N VAL A 61 9.19 3.24 7.74
CA VAL A 61 9.97 4.48 7.60
C VAL A 61 10.47 4.94 8.96
N TYR A 62 9.59 4.97 9.96
CA TYR A 62 9.94 5.44 11.32
C TYR A 62 11.00 4.57 11.98
N SER A 63 10.85 3.25 11.90
CA SER A 63 11.85 2.28 12.37
C SER A 63 13.21 2.49 11.70
N SER A 64 13.22 2.71 10.38
CA SER A 64 14.44 3.00 9.63
C SER A 64 15.13 4.31 10.10
N LEU A 65 14.34 5.34 10.39
CA LEU A 65 14.87 6.64 10.87
C LEU A 65 15.42 6.58 12.30
N LEU A 66 14.87 5.71 13.13
CA LEU A 66 15.33 5.50 14.51
C LEU A 66 16.48 4.49 14.59
N GLY A 67 16.60 3.57 13.63
CA GLY A 67 17.50 2.42 13.69
C GLY A 67 17.05 1.38 14.73
N GLU A 68 15.76 1.38 15.09
CA GLU A 68 15.19 0.55 16.14
C GLU A 68 13.89 -0.13 15.68
N THR A 69 13.50 -1.19 16.39
CA THR A 69 12.21 -1.83 16.19
C THR A 69 11.09 -0.97 16.76
N VAL A 70 10.09 -0.69 15.95
CA VAL A 70 8.86 0.01 16.36
C VAL A 70 7.71 -0.98 16.44
N ALA A 71 7.01 -0.99 17.58
CA ALA A 71 5.85 -1.85 17.78
C ALA A 71 4.60 -1.30 17.08
N LEU A 72 3.66 -2.17 16.76
CA LEU A 72 2.32 -1.85 16.31
C LEU A 72 1.31 -2.09 17.47
N PRO A 73 0.28 -1.27 17.62
CA PRO A 73 0.03 -0.02 16.88
C PRO A 73 1.07 1.05 17.18
N MET A 74 1.41 1.86 16.16
CA MET A 74 2.42 2.91 16.29
C MET A 74 1.89 4.11 17.09
N ASP A 75 2.77 4.74 17.90
CA ASP A 75 2.47 6.05 18.48
C ASP A 75 2.43 7.12 17.38
N GLY A 76 1.21 7.47 16.95
CA GLY A 76 0.98 8.47 15.90
C GLY A 76 1.50 9.85 16.27
N GLY A 77 1.46 10.23 17.55
CA GLY A 77 1.99 11.52 18.02
C GLY A 77 3.51 11.60 17.93
N ALA A 78 4.20 10.52 18.28
CA ALA A 78 5.66 10.45 18.14
C ALA A 78 6.06 10.50 16.65
N TRP A 79 5.31 9.81 15.78
CA TRP A 79 5.53 9.87 14.34
C TRP A 79 5.30 11.26 13.76
N GLU A 80 4.18 11.91 14.10
CA GLU A 80 3.87 13.26 13.65
C GLU A 80 4.96 14.26 14.04
N LYS A 81 5.43 14.21 15.28
CA LYS A 81 6.52 15.04 15.76
C LYS A 81 7.79 14.82 14.93
N ARG A 82 8.13 13.56 14.65
CA ARG A 82 9.31 13.23 13.83
C ARG A 82 9.17 13.72 12.40
N LEU A 83 8.00 13.52 11.80
CA LEU A 83 7.70 14.00 10.45
C LEU A 83 7.83 15.52 10.35
N ASN A 84 7.27 16.25 11.30
CA ASN A 84 7.38 17.71 11.35
C ASN A 84 8.84 18.20 11.47
N GLN A 85 9.67 17.49 12.23
CA GLN A 85 11.11 17.77 12.29
C GLN A 85 11.80 17.59 10.93
N LEU A 86 11.45 16.52 10.21
CA LEU A 86 11.98 16.25 8.87
C LEU A 86 11.55 17.32 7.86
N ILE A 87 10.27 17.72 7.92
CA ILE A 87 9.72 18.78 7.07
C ILE A 87 10.47 20.11 7.33
N ALA A 88 10.61 20.49 8.59
CA ALA A 88 11.30 21.71 8.98
C ALA A 88 12.80 21.74 8.58
N GLY A 89 13.43 20.57 8.59
CA GLY A 89 14.83 20.42 8.19
C GLY A 89 15.05 20.21 6.69
N SER A 90 13.97 20.06 5.91
CA SER A 90 14.07 19.77 4.48
C SER A 90 14.58 20.99 3.70
N LYS A 91 15.62 20.76 2.90
CA LYS A 91 16.16 21.74 1.94
C LYS A 91 15.77 21.41 0.50
N LEU A 92 14.83 20.46 0.32
CA LEU A 92 14.40 20.02 -0.99
C LEU A 92 13.51 21.09 -1.64
N GLU A 93 14.03 21.75 -2.67
CA GLU A 93 13.22 22.57 -3.56
C GLU A 93 12.69 21.70 -4.71
N LYS A 94 11.38 21.48 -4.72
CA LYS A 94 10.72 20.73 -5.78
C LYS A 94 10.70 21.58 -7.05
N LYS A 95 11.48 21.22 -8.07
CA LYS A 95 11.31 21.80 -9.41
C LYS A 95 9.98 21.30 -9.98
N VAL A 96 8.99 22.18 -10.03
CA VAL A 96 7.74 21.91 -10.73
C VAL A 96 8.02 22.02 -12.22
N MET A 97 8.15 20.89 -12.89
CA MET A 97 8.15 20.90 -14.36
C MET A 97 6.68 21.08 -14.80
N PRO A 98 6.38 22.05 -15.68
CA PRO A 98 5.05 22.14 -16.27
C PRO A 98 4.78 20.83 -17.00
N VAL A 99 3.83 20.05 -16.50
CA VAL A 99 3.32 18.89 -17.21
C VAL A 99 2.32 19.46 -18.22
N GLU A 100 2.61 19.32 -19.51
CA GLU A 100 1.59 19.54 -20.53
C GLU A 100 0.40 18.65 -20.17
N ALA A 101 -0.79 19.24 -20.11
CA ALA A 101 -2.01 18.53 -19.80
C ALA A 101 -2.23 17.46 -20.88
N THR A 102 -1.76 16.26 -20.63
CA THR A 102 -2.10 15.10 -21.45
C THR A 102 -3.59 14.87 -21.32
N ASP A 103 -4.29 14.86 -22.45
CA ASP A 103 -5.69 14.53 -22.51
C ASP A 103 -5.93 13.18 -21.84
N ILE A 104 -6.53 13.22 -20.63
CA ILE A 104 -6.83 12.02 -19.83
C ILE A 104 -7.64 11.03 -20.66
N ALA A 105 -8.51 11.52 -21.58
CA ALA A 105 -9.31 10.68 -22.45
C ALA A 105 -8.45 9.84 -23.39
N SER A 106 -7.24 10.28 -23.76
CA SER A 106 -6.33 9.51 -24.59
C SER A 106 -5.74 8.30 -23.88
N SER A 107 -5.63 8.34 -22.55
CA SER A 107 -5.11 7.25 -21.72
C SER A 107 -6.04 6.03 -21.65
N PHE A 108 -7.32 6.20 -21.97
CA PHE A 108 -8.34 5.16 -21.92
C PHE A 108 -8.71 4.59 -23.29
N ARG A 109 -8.11 5.11 -24.37
CA ARG A 109 -8.31 4.56 -25.71
C ARG A 109 -7.33 3.41 -25.93
N ARG A 110 -7.81 2.20 -25.74
CA ARG A 110 -7.21 0.94 -26.23
C ARG A 110 -8.10 0.37 -27.31
#